data_b0465a5aa1496a7f834b5ed54ff083d1
#
_entry.id   b0465a5aa1496a7f834b5ed54ff083d1
#
_cell.length_a   1.000
_cell.length_b   1.000
_cell.length_c   1.000
_cell.angle_alpha   90.00
_cell.angle_beta   90.00
_cell.angle_gamma   90.00
#
_symmetry.space_group_name_H-M   'P 1'
#
loop_
_entity.id
_entity.type
_entity.pdbx_description
1 polymer ?
#
loop_
_entity_poly.entity_id
_entity_poly.type
_entity_poly.pdbx_seq_one_letter_code
_entity_poly.pdbx_strand_id
1 'polypeptide(L)'
;VLSDFVLHSVFPEEEMAREKGVVLEEIAMTEDTPDDLCLDVLAEAYFGKDGYGRSILGPAANVRGFTRQDLFDYIAERYCPENMVVSFAGNISIARAEDLVARYMEEALVRRAFSPRRKHIELKADSLFRKKDIEQVHIAFAWPSLTREDERLDAASVVNIILGGGMSSRLFQRVREQLGLAYTVYSYLSSFTEGGLLTVYAGVNPANVGRAQEAIMQTVRTLREEKFTKDEFLRGKEQIKSSLILSQENSATQMVAYGKYMLYNGRELDLEGRVEHIASLTMDDCAEALSLHFGEKCAAAAVGKIEAPLTV
;
A
#
# COMPACT_ATOMS: atom_id res chain seq x y z
N VAL A 1 13.24 26.84 2.27
CA VAL A 1 12.91 26.07 1.04
C VAL A 1 11.61 25.30 1.24
N LEU A 2 11.52 24.29 2.14
CA LEU A 2 10.28 23.47 2.28
C LEU A 2 9.06 24.31 2.65
N SER A 3 9.19 25.22 3.64
CA SER A 3 8.13 26.14 4.02
C SER A 3 7.68 27.03 2.87
N ASP A 4 8.63 27.49 2.05
CA ASP A 4 8.34 28.32 0.89
C ASP A 4 7.55 27.56 -0.18
N PHE A 5 7.92 26.32 -0.48
CA PHE A 5 7.11 25.47 -1.37
C PHE A 5 5.70 25.25 -0.88
N VAL A 6 5.52 25.03 0.43
CA VAL A 6 4.20 24.73 0.99
C VAL A 6 3.32 25.98 1.09
N LEU A 7 3.92 27.13 1.48
CA LEU A 7 3.16 28.33 1.87
C LEU A 7 3.06 29.38 0.75
N HIS A 8 4.03 29.41 -0.17
CA HIS A 8 4.15 30.46 -1.17
C HIS A 8 4.16 29.94 -2.61
N SER A 9 3.60 28.76 -2.85
CA SER A 9 3.46 28.22 -4.21
C SER A 9 2.66 29.17 -5.10
N VAL A 10 3.18 29.49 -6.27
CA VAL A 10 2.60 30.47 -7.20
C VAL A 10 1.99 29.88 -8.46
N PHE A 11 2.28 28.62 -8.76
CA PHE A 11 1.80 27.88 -9.92
C PHE A 11 1.78 28.68 -11.22
N PRO A 12 2.95 29.11 -11.77
CA PRO A 12 2.99 29.81 -13.03
C PRO A 12 2.34 28.97 -14.13
N GLU A 13 1.56 29.58 -15.00
CA GLU A 13 0.80 28.86 -16.04
C GLU A 13 1.69 28.03 -16.97
N GLU A 14 2.87 28.56 -17.31
CA GLU A 14 3.84 27.87 -18.17
C GLU A 14 4.40 26.62 -17.46
N GLU A 15 4.76 26.70 -16.18
CA GLU A 15 5.26 25.56 -15.42
C GLU A 15 4.15 24.54 -15.18
N MET A 16 2.93 25.01 -14.94
CA MET A 16 1.77 24.14 -14.78
C MET A 16 1.45 23.38 -16.08
N ALA A 17 1.65 24.00 -17.25
CA ALA A 17 1.48 23.33 -18.54
C ALA A 17 2.56 22.26 -18.76
N ARG A 18 3.81 22.52 -18.35
CA ARG A 18 4.90 21.53 -18.39
C ARG A 18 4.61 20.36 -17.46
N GLU A 19 4.23 20.64 -16.21
CA GLU A 19 3.94 19.62 -15.20
C GLU A 19 2.77 18.72 -15.59
N LYS A 20 1.71 19.30 -16.19
CA LYS A 20 0.63 18.48 -16.79
C LYS A 20 1.15 17.51 -17.83
N GLY A 21 2.11 17.94 -18.66
CA GLY A 21 2.79 17.06 -19.62
C GLY A 21 3.49 15.90 -18.92
N VAL A 22 4.25 16.18 -17.86
CA VAL A 22 4.95 15.16 -17.07
C VAL A 22 3.97 14.17 -16.46
N VAL A 23 2.91 14.64 -15.80
CA VAL A 23 1.90 13.75 -15.18
C VAL A 23 1.16 12.91 -16.24
N LEU A 24 0.92 13.44 -17.43
CA LEU A 24 0.32 12.67 -18.53
C LEU A 24 1.26 11.56 -19.03
N GLU A 25 2.58 11.80 -19.06
CA GLU A 25 3.58 10.77 -19.36
C GLU A 25 3.66 9.72 -18.23
N GLU A 26 3.54 10.12 -16.96
CA GLU A 26 3.46 9.18 -15.84
C GLU A 26 2.23 8.26 -15.94
N ILE A 27 1.07 8.80 -16.32
CA ILE A 27 -0.14 8.01 -16.60
C ILE A 27 0.13 7.01 -17.74
N ALA A 28 0.75 7.45 -18.84
CA ALA A 28 1.09 6.59 -19.96
C ALA A 28 2.08 5.49 -19.53
N MET A 29 3.09 5.84 -18.72
CA MET A 29 4.07 4.90 -18.20
C MET A 29 3.42 3.84 -17.29
N THR A 30 2.48 4.20 -16.43
CA THR A 30 1.72 3.24 -15.62
C THR A 30 0.87 2.32 -16.49
N GLU A 31 0.22 2.87 -17.52
CA GLU A 31 -0.51 2.05 -18.51
C GLU A 31 0.42 1.08 -19.25
N ASP A 32 1.69 1.43 -19.46
CA ASP A 32 2.69 0.59 -20.13
C ASP A 32 3.49 -0.29 -19.16
N THR A 33 3.24 -0.20 -17.86
CA THR A 33 3.83 -1.02 -16.80
C THR A 33 2.79 -2.05 -16.32
N PRO A 34 2.79 -3.28 -16.83
CA PRO A 34 1.67 -4.21 -16.66
C PRO A 34 1.43 -4.67 -15.22
N ASP A 35 2.45 -4.73 -14.39
CA ASP A 35 2.34 -5.05 -12.96
C ASP A 35 1.65 -3.94 -12.17
N ASP A 36 2.03 -2.67 -12.38
CA ASP A 36 1.38 -1.51 -11.77
C ASP A 36 -0.09 -1.41 -12.23
N LEU A 37 -0.32 -1.54 -13.54
CA LEU A 37 -1.68 -1.55 -14.10
C LEU A 37 -2.53 -2.69 -13.51
N CYS A 38 -1.95 -3.87 -13.30
CA CYS A 38 -2.68 -5.00 -12.69
C CYS A 38 -3.11 -4.69 -11.27
N LEU A 39 -2.29 -3.99 -10.49
CA LEU A 39 -2.62 -3.57 -9.13
C LEU A 39 -3.66 -2.46 -9.10
N ASP A 40 -3.63 -1.51 -10.04
CA ASP A 40 -4.68 -0.49 -10.21
C ASP A 40 -6.03 -1.15 -10.57
N VAL A 41 -6.03 -2.12 -11.50
CA VAL A 41 -7.23 -2.90 -11.87
C VAL A 41 -7.74 -3.72 -10.67
N LEU A 42 -6.84 -4.28 -9.85
CA LEU A 42 -7.21 -4.97 -8.61
C LEU A 42 -7.86 -4.03 -7.59
N ALA A 43 -7.31 -2.82 -7.44
CA ALA A 43 -7.90 -1.81 -6.56
C ALA A 43 -9.32 -1.43 -7.02
N GLU A 44 -9.54 -1.26 -8.33
CA GLU A 44 -10.88 -1.04 -8.90
C GLU A 44 -11.82 -2.25 -8.61
N ALA A 45 -11.33 -3.47 -8.78
CA ALA A 45 -12.10 -4.69 -8.51
C ALA A 45 -12.46 -4.85 -7.02
N TYR A 46 -11.57 -4.43 -6.14
CA TYR A 46 -11.75 -4.56 -4.69
C TYR A 46 -12.61 -3.43 -4.10
N PHE A 47 -12.31 -2.18 -4.42
CA PHE A 47 -12.95 -0.99 -3.83
C PHE A 47 -14.05 -0.39 -4.71
N GLY A 48 -14.13 -0.76 -6.00
CA GLY A 48 -14.95 -0.12 -7.01
C GLY A 48 -14.30 1.14 -7.59
N LYS A 49 -15.11 1.98 -8.25
CA LYS A 49 -14.61 3.15 -9.01
C LYS A 49 -14.41 4.42 -8.17
N ASP A 50 -14.60 4.35 -6.87
CA ASP A 50 -14.52 5.48 -5.96
C ASP A 50 -13.47 5.27 -4.86
N GLY A 51 -13.02 6.36 -4.25
CA GLY A 51 -12.09 6.33 -3.13
C GLY A 51 -10.80 5.61 -3.48
N TYR A 52 -10.45 4.56 -2.74
CA TYR A 52 -9.23 3.78 -2.91
C TYR A 52 -9.17 2.93 -4.19
N GLY A 53 -10.28 2.79 -4.91
CA GLY A 53 -10.30 2.09 -6.21
C GLY A 53 -9.92 2.95 -7.40
N ARG A 54 -9.61 4.23 -7.18
CA ARG A 54 -9.11 5.12 -8.23
C ARG A 54 -7.60 5.00 -8.34
N SER A 55 -7.08 5.03 -9.57
CA SER A 55 -5.65 5.26 -9.76
C SER A 55 -5.22 6.56 -9.09
N ILE A 56 -4.07 6.54 -8.44
CA ILE A 56 -3.53 7.71 -7.72
C ILE A 56 -3.19 8.87 -8.68
N LEU A 57 -2.83 8.55 -9.93
CA LEU A 57 -2.56 9.54 -10.97
C LEU A 57 -3.85 10.15 -11.54
N GLY A 58 -4.99 9.49 -11.32
CA GLY A 58 -6.28 9.90 -11.84
C GLY A 58 -6.41 9.75 -13.36
N PRO A 59 -7.59 10.09 -13.92
CA PRO A 59 -7.78 10.07 -15.37
C PRO A 59 -7.10 11.27 -16.05
N ALA A 60 -6.45 11.02 -17.18
CA ALA A 60 -5.77 12.04 -18.00
C ALA A 60 -6.65 13.27 -18.32
N ALA A 61 -7.98 13.07 -18.48
CA ALA A 61 -8.92 14.15 -18.70
C ALA A 61 -8.96 15.16 -17.55
N ASN A 62 -8.89 14.68 -16.30
CA ASN A 62 -8.86 15.56 -15.12
C ASN A 62 -7.56 16.37 -15.08
N VAL A 63 -6.41 15.73 -15.34
CA VAL A 63 -5.10 16.40 -15.37
C VAL A 63 -5.09 17.52 -16.40
N ARG A 64 -5.64 17.26 -17.61
CA ARG A 64 -5.77 18.30 -18.64
C ARG A 64 -6.70 19.45 -18.22
N GLY A 65 -7.76 19.12 -17.48
CA GLY A 65 -8.79 20.07 -17.04
C GLY A 65 -8.40 20.97 -15.89
N PHE A 66 -7.47 20.57 -15.02
CA PHE A 66 -7.10 21.37 -13.85
C PHE A 66 -6.65 22.77 -14.23
N THR A 67 -7.17 23.75 -13.52
CA THR A 67 -6.79 25.15 -13.61
C THR A 67 -5.88 25.55 -12.46
N ARG A 68 -5.21 26.67 -12.58
CA ARG A 68 -4.43 27.27 -11.49
C ARG A 68 -5.29 27.52 -10.26
N GLN A 69 -6.54 27.93 -10.45
CA GLN A 69 -7.48 28.17 -9.36
C GLN A 69 -7.82 26.90 -8.60
N ASP A 70 -8.00 25.76 -9.30
CA ASP A 70 -8.25 24.48 -8.63
C ASP A 70 -7.13 24.08 -7.67
N LEU A 71 -5.86 24.36 -8.02
CA LEU A 71 -4.71 24.10 -7.14
C LEU A 71 -4.71 25.02 -5.92
N PHE A 72 -5.01 26.30 -6.10
CA PHE A 72 -5.12 27.23 -4.96
C PHE A 72 -6.30 26.88 -4.04
N ASP A 73 -7.43 26.50 -4.59
CA ASP A 73 -8.60 26.07 -3.83
C ASP A 73 -8.31 24.80 -3.02
N TYR A 74 -7.59 23.83 -3.62
CA TYR A 74 -7.14 22.62 -2.93
C TYR A 74 -6.20 22.93 -1.76
N ILE A 75 -5.18 23.78 -1.98
CA ILE A 75 -4.27 24.20 -0.92
C ILE A 75 -5.03 24.94 0.17
N ALA A 76 -5.91 25.88 -0.22
CA ALA A 76 -6.70 26.63 0.72
C ALA A 76 -7.63 25.75 1.56
N GLU A 77 -8.13 24.63 1.04
CA GLU A 77 -8.95 23.68 1.78
C GLU A 77 -8.13 22.73 2.66
N ARG A 78 -6.97 22.25 2.17
CA ARG A 78 -6.28 21.09 2.74
C ARG A 78 -5.02 21.41 3.53
N TYR A 79 -4.32 22.51 3.21
CA TYR A 79 -3.07 22.87 3.85
C TYR A 79 -3.36 23.75 5.07
N CYS A 80 -3.66 23.09 6.18
CA CYS A 80 -3.92 23.71 7.48
C CYS A 80 -3.18 22.93 8.58
N PRO A 81 -2.84 23.57 9.72
CA PRO A 81 -2.10 22.91 10.79
C PRO A 81 -2.73 21.60 11.27
N GLU A 82 -4.06 21.51 11.25
CA GLU A 82 -4.82 20.36 11.69
C GLU A 82 -4.67 19.14 10.76
N ASN A 83 -4.16 19.35 9.54
CA ASN A 83 -3.95 18.30 8.52
C ASN A 83 -2.49 18.15 8.10
N MET A 84 -1.56 18.68 8.87
CA MET A 84 -0.14 18.68 8.52
C MET A 84 0.71 18.20 9.70
N VAL A 85 1.75 17.45 9.38
CA VAL A 85 2.79 17.03 10.32
C VAL A 85 4.14 17.41 9.74
N VAL A 86 4.98 18.04 10.56
CA VAL A 86 6.38 18.30 10.24
C VAL A 86 7.24 17.34 11.03
N SER A 87 8.03 16.54 10.34
CA SER A 87 8.90 15.54 10.94
C SER A 87 10.37 15.83 10.64
N PHE A 88 11.20 15.66 11.64
CA PHE A 88 12.66 15.82 11.54
C PHE A 88 13.35 14.56 12.04
N ALA A 89 14.39 14.14 11.36
CA ALA A 89 15.31 13.11 11.85
C ALA A 89 16.75 13.46 11.44
N GLY A 90 17.68 13.37 12.38
CA GLY A 90 19.09 13.68 12.14
C GLY A 90 19.71 14.46 13.31
N ASN A 91 20.85 15.09 13.07
CA ASN A 91 21.55 15.87 14.08
C ASN A 91 20.91 17.25 14.30
N ILE A 92 19.73 17.27 14.90
CA ILE A 92 18.97 18.48 15.22
C ILE A 92 18.37 18.35 16.63
N SER A 93 18.42 19.42 17.43
CA SER A 93 17.74 19.44 18.73
C SER A 93 16.26 19.78 18.57
N ILE A 94 15.43 19.31 19.50
CA ILE A 94 13.98 19.60 19.53
C ILE A 94 13.76 21.12 19.51
N ALA A 95 14.43 21.86 20.38
CA ALA A 95 14.31 23.32 20.46
C ALA A 95 14.65 24.02 19.12
N ARG A 96 15.62 23.47 18.36
CA ARG A 96 15.94 24.02 17.05
C ARG A 96 14.88 23.67 16.00
N ALA A 97 14.30 22.49 16.06
CA ALA A 97 13.21 22.08 15.18
C ALA A 97 11.96 22.96 15.43
N GLU A 98 11.60 23.18 16.70
CA GLU A 98 10.50 24.05 17.11
C GLU A 98 10.71 25.50 16.64
N ASP A 99 11.91 26.08 16.87
CA ASP A 99 12.26 27.41 16.38
C ASP A 99 12.08 27.55 14.85
N LEU A 100 12.51 26.54 14.09
CA LEU A 100 12.35 26.54 12.64
C LEU A 100 10.89 26.49 12.20
N VAL A 101 10.06 25.66 12.85
CA VAL A 101 8.63 25.58 12.54
C VAL A 101 7.93 26.87 12.91
N ALA A 102 8.15 27.40 14.12
CA ALA A 102 7.56 28.66 14.57
C ALA A 102 7.93 29.80 13.60
N ARG A 103 9.21 29.92 13.29
CA ARG A 103 9.71 31.01 12.44
C ARG A 103 9.22 30.99 11.01
N TYR A 104 9.04 29.77 10.40
CA TYR A 104 8.82 29.66 8.95
C TYR A 104 7.44 29.12 8.57
N MET A 105 6.67 28.61 9.51
CA MET A 105 5.38 27.96 9.19
C MET A 105 4.21 28.47 10.04
N GLU A 106 4.41 28.77 11.34
CA GLU A 106 3.30 28.97 12.28
C GLU A 106 2.42 30.18 11.95
N GLU A 107 3.04 31.32 11.58
CA GLU A 107 2.30 32.56 11.27
C GLU A 107 1.57 32.52 9.92
N ALA A 108 2.00 31.65 9.01
CA ALA A 108 1.49 31.60 7.65
C ALA A 108 0.34 30.59 7.47
N LEU A 109 0.18 29.64 8.40
CA LEU A 109 -0.86 28.62 8.35
C LEU A 109 -2.13 29.09 9.08
N VAL A 110 -3.22 29.14 8.34
CA VAL A 110 -4.53 29.50 8.91
C VAL A 110 -5.17 28.26 9.51
N ARG A 111 -5.47 28.29 10.81
CA ARG A 111 -6.21 27.23 11.49
C ARG A 111 -7.61 27.08 10.92
N ARG A 112 -8.01 25.87 10.61
CA ARG A 112 -9.33 25.54 10.05
C ARG A 112 -9.82 24.23 10.62
N ALA A 113 -11.12 24.07 10.74
CA ALA A 113 -11.69 22.76 11.04
C ALA A 113 -11.52 21.85 9.83
N PHE A 114 -10.62 20.88 9.93
CA PHE A 114 -10.45 19.83 8.93
C PHE A 114 -11.15 18.57 9.39
N SER A 115 -12.08 18.08 8.58
CA SER A 115 -12.76 16.80 8.82
C SER A 115 -12.59 15.92 7.58
N PRO A 116 -11.78 14.86 7.66
CA PRO A 116 -11.63 13.94 6.53
C PRO A 116 -12.99 13.27 6.24
N ARG A 117 -13.35 13.21 4.95
CA ARG A 117 -14.53 12.45 4.53
C ARG A 117 -14.19 10.98 4.53
N ARG A 118 -14.47 10.30 5.65
CA ARG A 118 -14.33 8.85 5.75
C ARG A 118 -15.55 8.18 5.13
N LYS A 119 -15.34 7.20 4.25
CA LYS A 119 -16.39 6.33 3.74
C LYS A 119 -16.08 4.91 4.18
N HIS A 120 -17.09 4.20 4.64
CA HIS A 120 -16.96 2.77 4.88
C HIS A 120 -16.58 2.05 3.57
N ILE A 121 -15.60 1.17 3.66
CA ILE A 121 -15.13 0.37 2.53
C ILE A 121 -15.94 -0.92 2.52
N GLU A 122 -16.65 -1.17 1.42
CA GLU A 122 -17.26 -2.46 1.15
C GLU A 122 -16.42 -3.19 0.10
N LEU A 123 -16.05 -4.42 0.42
CA LEU A 123 -15.45 -5.33 -0.56
C LEU A 123 -16.46 -5.64 -1.66
N LYS A 124 -16.14 -5.29 -2.90
CA LYS A 124 -16.98 -5.61 -4.06
C LYS A 124 -16.74 -7.03 -4.58
N ALA A 125 -15.56 -7.59 -4.32
CA ALA A 125 -15.16 -8.93 -4.76
C ALA A 125 -15.41 -9.18 -6.26
N ASP A 126 -15.17 -8.15 -7.08
CA ASP A 126 -15.28 -8.25 -8.53
C ASP A 126 -14.03 -8.89 -9.13
N SER A 127 -14.16 -9.40 -10.36
CA SER A 127 -13.03 -9.85 -11.17
C SER A 127 -12.95 -9.02 -12.44
N LEU A 128 -11.87 -8.28 -12.60
CA LEU A 128 -11.66 -7.37 -13.73
C LEU A 128 -10.43 -7.79 -14.55
N PHE A 129 -10.41 -7.43 -15.83
CA PHE A 129 -9.24 -7.64 -16.65
C PHE A 129 -9.00 -6.52 -17.65
N ARG A 130 -7.74 -6.41 -18.10
CA ARG A 130 -7.33 -5.55 -19.23
C ARG A 130 -6.57 -6.41 -20.23
N LYS A 131 -7.07 -6.49 -21.47
CA LYS A 131 -6.39 -7.19 -22.53
C LYS A 131 -5.25 -6.34 -23.06
N LYS A 132 -4.01 -6.87 -23.00
CA LYS A 132 -2.80 -6.28 -23.59
C LYS A 132 -2.00 -7.34 -24.33
N ASP A 133 -1.37 -6.96 -25.43
CA ASP A 133 -0.48 -7.83 -26.20
C ASP A 133 0.94 -7.77 -25.65
N ILE A 134 1.17 -8.46 -24.53
CA ILE A 134 2.43 -8.54 -23.80
C ILE A 134 2.82 -10.00 -23.57
N GLU A 135 4.08 -10.26 -23.23
CA GLU A 135 4.61 -11.62 -23.12
C GLU A 135 4.05 -12.41 -21.92
N GLN A 136 3.81 -11.72 -20.80
CA GLN A 136 3.27 -12.34 -19.60
C GLN A 136 1.82 -11.92 -19.36
N VAL A 137 1.10 -12.70 -18.58
CA VAL A 137 -0.15 -12.29 -17.94
C VAL A 137 0.14 -12.01 -16.47
N HIS A 138 -0.19 -10.82 -16.04
CA HIS A 138 -0.10 -10.39 -14.65
C HIS A 138 -1.43 -10.68 -13.98
N ILE A 139 -1.42 -11.47 -12.93
CA ILE A 139 -2.62 -11.82 -12.16
C ILE A 139 -2.46 -11.37 -10.72
N ALA A 140 -3.54 -10.88 -10.15
CA ALA A 140 -3.55 -10.45 -8.77
C ALA A 140 -4.88 -10.79 -8.08
N PHE A 141 -4.81 -11.09 -6.79
CA PHE A 141 -5.95 -11.43 -5.94
C PHE A 141 -5.87 -10.63 -4.66
N ALA A 142 -7.02 -10.17 -4.15
CA ALA A 142 -7.09 -9.44 -2.90
C ALA A 142 -8.19 -9.94 -1.98
N TRP A 143 -7.85 -10.17 -0.73
CA TRP A 143 -8.76 -10.51 0.36
C TRP A 143 -8.84 -9.35 1.35
N PRO A 144 -9.95 -9.24 2.11
CA PRO A 144 -10.04 -8.29 3.23
C PRO A 144 -8.91 -8.47 4.22
N SER A 145 -8.41 -7.38 4.74
CA SER A 145 -7.40 -7.34 5.78
C SER A 145 -7.70 -6.25 6.81
N LEU A 146 -6.80 -6.11 7.77
CA LEU A 146 -6.95 -5.26 8.93
C LEU A 146 -6.78 -3.79 8.61
N THR A 147 -7.46 -2.94 9.37
CA THR A 147 -7.23 -1.49 9.35
C THR A 147 -5.84 -1.15 9.89
N ARG A 148 -5.40 0.06 9.64
CA ARG A 148 -4.10 0.56 10.13
C ARG A 148 -4.01 0.62 11.66
N GLU A 149 -5.13 0.80 12.34
CA GLU A 149 -5.22 0.95 13.79
C GLU A 149 -5.42 -0.40 14.52
N ASP A 150 -5.56 -1.50 13.78
CA ASP A 150 -5.79 -2.83 14.38
C ASP A 150 -4.52 -3.36 15.04
N GLU A 151 -4.61 -3.70 16.31
CA GLU A 151 -3.49 -4.19 17.12
C GLU A 151 -2.91 -5.52 16.61
N ARG A 152 -3.68 -6.28 15.82
CA ARG A 152 -3.26 -7.55 15.22
C ARG A 152 -2.46 -7.39 13.93
N LEU A 153 -2.19 -6.16 13.49
CA LEU A 153 -1.51 -5.90 12.22
C LEU A 153 -0.09 -6.49 12.15
N ASP A 154 0.63 -6.50 13.28
CA ASP A 154 1.96 -7.14 13.33
C ASP A 154 1.86 -8.66 13.23
N ALA A 155 0.85 -9.29 13.84
CA ALA A 155 0.56 -10.71 13.67
C ALA A 155 0.17 -11.05 12.23
N ALA A 156 -0.67 -10.22 11.59
CA ALA A 156 -1.01 -10.34 10.18
C ALA A 156 0.22 -10.20 9.26
N SER A 157 1.17 -9.36 9.64
CA SER A 157 2.44 -9.21 8.91
C SER A 157 3.29 -10.47 8.97
N VAL A 158 3.31 -11.20 10.11
CA VAL A 158 3.94 -12.53 10.19
C VAL A 158 3.29 -13.51 9.22
N VAL A 159 1.95 -13.55 9.21
CA VAL A 159 1.17 -14.40 8.28
C VAL A 159 1.49 -14.08 6.82
N ASN A 160 1.58 -12.80 6.47
CA ASN A 160 1.94 -12.37 5.12
C ASN A 160 3.35 -12.83 4.71
N ILE A 161 4.33 -12.76 5.62
CA ILE A 161 5.69 -13.25 5.36
C ILE A 161 5.67 -14.74 5.08
N ILE A 162 4.93 -15.52 5.84
CA ILE A 162 4.77 -16.95 5.63
C ILE A 162 4.13 -17.24 4.27
N LEU A 163 3.12 -16.46 3.89
CA LEU A 163 2.41 -16.65 2.62
C LEU A 163 3.27 -16.30 1.42
N GLY A 164 3.79 -15.07 1.33
CA GLY A 164 4.43 -14.56 0.11
C GLY A 164 5.49 -13.49 0.33
N GLY A 165 5.96 -13.27 1.56
CA GLY A 165 6.87 -12.18 1.92
C GLY A 165 8.36 -12.44 1.63
N GLY A 166 8.73 -13.49 0.90
CA GLY A 166 10.13 -13.76 0.56
C GLY A 166 10.36 -15.12 -0.06
N MET A 167 11.63 -15.47 -0.34
CA MET A 167 12.01 -16.71 -1.02
C MET A 167 11.65 -18.00 -0.25
N SER A 168 11.54 -17.94 1.07
CA SER A 168 11.12 -19.09 1.91
C SER A 168 9.61 -19.17 2.12
N SER A 169 8.83 -18.27 1.54
CA SER A 169 7.38 -18.24 1.65
C SER A 169 6.72 -19.36 0.84
N ARG A 170 5.49 -19.71 1.24
CA ARG A 170 4.76 -20.81 0.60
C ARG A 170 4.46 -20.55 -0.87
N LEU A 171 4.06 -19.34 -1.24
CA LEU A 171 3.80 -18.97 -2.64
C LEU A 171 5.06 -19.10 -3.49
N PHE A 172 6.18 -18.56 -3.02
CA PHE A 172 7.44 -18.64 -3.74
C PHE A 172 7.88 -20.11 -3.93
N GLN A 173 7.89 -20.89 -2.85
CA GLN A 173 8.28 -22.30 -2.90
C GLN A 173 7.34 -23.13 -3.78
N ARG A 174 6.03 -22.92 -3.69
CA ARG A 174 5.07 -23.73 -4.43
C ARG A 174 4.95 -23.32 -5.89
N VAL A 175 4.71 -22.02 -6.16
CA VAL A 175 4.34 -21.53 -7.50
C VAL A 175 5.58 -21.35 -8.38
N ARG A 176 6.68 -20.84 -7.80
CA ARG A 176 7.91 -20.57 -8.54
C ARG A 176 8.86 -21.77 -8.54
N GLU A 177 9.31 -22.26 -7.36
CA GLU A 177 10.35 -23.26 -7.29
C GLU A 177 9.89 -24.67 -7.67
N GLN A 178 8.76 -25.12 -7.12
CA GLN A 178 8.28 -26.50 -7.37
C GLN A 178 7.55 -26.65 -8.70
N LEU A 179 6.72 -25.68 -9.07
CA LEU A 179 5.86 -25.79 -10.26
C LEU A 179 6.37 -24.99 -11.46
N GLY A 180 7.30 -24.03 -11.28
CA GLY A 180 7.86 -23.22 -12.36
C GLY A 180 6.80 -22.41 -13.11
N LEU A 181 5.70 -21.98 -12.45
CA LEU A 181 4.56 -21.35 -13.11
C LEU A 181 4.70 -19.82 -13.19
N ALA A 182 5.47 -19.21 -12.29
CA ALA A 182 5.69 -17.76 -12.23
C ALA A 182 7.16 -17.46 -11.98
N TYR A 183 7.70 -16.41 -12.62
CA TYR A 183 9.00 -15.87 -12.28
C TYR A 183 8.92 -14.97 -11.05
N THR A 184 7.86 -14.21 -10.97
CA THR A 184 7.57 -13.32 -9.83
C THR A 184 6.27 -13.75 -9.17
N VAL A 185 6.31 -14.00 -7.87
CA VAL A 185 5.13 -14.24 -7.03
C VAL A 185 5.41 -13.73 -5.62
N TYR A 186 4.50 -12.95 -5.07
CA TYR A 186 4.61 -12.38 -3.73
C TYR A 186 3.25 -12.03 -3.14
N SER A 187 3.23 -11.73 -1.85
CA SER A 187 2.08 -11.14 -1.18
C SER A 187 2.49 -9.95 -0.31
N TYR A 188 1.55 -9.04 -0.09
CA TYR A 188 1.73 -7.89 0.80
C TYR A 188 0.41 -7.42 1.40
N LEU A 189 0.53 -6.69 2.52
CA LEU A 189 -0.58 -6.05 3.20
C LEU A 189 -0.64 -4.57 2.85
N SER A 190 -1.83 -4.07 2.56
CA SER A 190 -2.14 -2.64 2.50
C SER A 190 -3.20 -2.33 3.54
N SER A 191 -2.87 -1.46 4.49
CA SER A 191 -3.78 -1.08 5.58
C SER A 191 -4.09 0.41 5.50
N PHE A 192 -5.39 0.72 5.45
CA PHE A 192 -5.94 2.06 5.44
C PHE A 192 -6.71 2.30 6.75
N THR A 193 -7.21 3.50 6.94
CA THR A 193 -8.00 3.85 8.14
C THR A 193 -9.34 3.11 8.16
N GLU A 194 -9.97 2.92 6.99
CA GLU A 194 -11.32 2.35 6.86
C GLU A 194 -11.34 0.87 6.50
N GLY A 195 -10.17 0.23 6.31
CA GLY A 195 -10.07 -1.18 5.94
C GLY A 195 -8.67 -1.54 5.46
N GLY A 196 -8.50 -2.75 4.96
CA GLY A 196 -7.23 -3.21 4.40
C GLY A 196 -7.43 -4.33 3.40
N LEU A 197 -6.37 -4.67 2.69
CA LEU A 197 -6.32 -5.81 1.79
C LEU A 197 -5.00 -6.56 1.92
N LEU A 198 -5.09 -7.88 1.79
CA LEU A 198 -3.95 -8.75 1.57
C LEU A 198 -3.95 -9.10 0.09
N THR A 199 -2.90 -8.69 -0.59
CA THR A 199 -2.74 -8.89 -2.04
C THR A 199 -1.77 -10.05 -2.30
N VAL A 200 -2.11 -10.90 -3.26
CA VAL A 200 -1.20 -11.86 -3.91
C VAL A 200 -1.07 -11.47 -5.37
N TYR A 201 0.15 -11.38 -5.85
CA TYR A 201 0.46 -11.05 -7.24
C TYR A 201 1.36 -12.12 -7.85
N ALA A 202 1.16 -12.38 -9.15
CA ALA A 202 2.07 -13.24 -9.93
C ALA A 202 2.15 -12.80 -11.41
N GLY A 203 3.38 -12.82 -11.96
CA GLY A 203 3.64 -12.72 -13.40
C GLY A 203 3.83 -14.10 -14.00
N VAL A 204 2.96 -14.50 -14.93
CA VAL A 204 2.87 -15.87 -15.44
C VAL A 204 2.88 -15.93 -16.96
N ASN A 205 3.30 -17.06 -17.52
CA ASN A 205 3.13 -17.33 -18.95
C ASN A 205 1.62 -17.48 -19.28
N PRO A 206 1.12 -16.90 -20.39
CA PRO A 206 -0.30 -17.02 -20.79
C PRO A 206 -0.85 -18.44 -20.77
N ALA A 207 -0.06 -19.43 -21.18
CA ALA A 207 -0.48 -20.84 -21.19
C ALA A 207 -0.67 -21.44 -19.78
N ASN A 208 -0.13 -20.78 -18.75
CA ASN A 208 -0.12 -21.28 -17.37
C ASN A 208 -1.06 -20.54 -16.41
N VAL A 209 -1.83 -19.56 -16.88
CA VAL A 209 -2.69 -18.70 -16.02
C VAL A 209 -3.59 -19.54 -15.12
N GLY A 210 -4.35 -20.49 -15.67
CA GLY A 210 -5.26 -21.34 -14.89
C GLY A 210 -4.53 -22.21 -13.85
N ARG A 211 -3.38 -22.80 -14.23
CA ARG A 211 -2.56 -23.61 -13.30
C ARG A 211 -1.95 -22.76 -12.18
N ALA A 212 -1.50 -21.56 -12.51
CA ALA A 212 -0.94 -20.63 -11.51
C ALA A 212 -2.01 -20.14 -10.55
N GLN A 213 -3.17 -19.76 -11.06
CA GLN A 213 -4.33 -19.41 -10.22
C GLN A 213 -4.70 -20.56 -9.28
N GLU A 214 -4.84 -21.78 -9.78
CA GLU A 214 -5.15 -22.96 -8.96
C GLU A 214 -4.10 -23.19 -7.87
N ALA A 215 -2.81 -23.10 -8.22
CA ALA A 215 -1.71 -23.26 -7.27
C ALA A 215 -1.71 -22.18 -6.19
N ILE A 216 -1.98 -20.91 -6.54
CA ILE A 216 -2.12 -19.80 -5.59
C ILE A 216 -3.30 -20.05 -4.65
N MET A 217 -4.49 -20.33 -5.19
CA MET A 217 -5.68 -20.58 -4.39
C MET A 217 -5.52 -21.80 -3.48
N GLN A 218 -4.88 -22.86 -3.97
CA GLN A 218 -4.57 -24.03 -3.14
C GLN A 218 -3.59 -23.68 -2.01
N THR A 219 -2.56 -22.86 -2.27
CA THR A 219 -1.60 -22.43 -1.24
C THR A 219 -2.29 -21.62 -0.15
N VAL A 220 -3.16 -20.68 -0.54
CA VAL A 220 -3.97 -19.88 0.39
C VAL A 220 -4.89 -20.78 1.22
N ARG A 221 -5.60 -21.72 0.58
CA ARG A 221 -6.48 -22.67 1.24
C ARG A 221 -5.72 -23.53 2.25
N THR A 222 -4.59 -24.11 1.85
CA THR A 222 -3.74 -24.92 2.74
C THR A 222 -3.26 -24.11 3.94
N LEU A 223 -2.85 -22.84 3.74
CA LEU A 223 -2.45 -21.98 4.86
C LEU A 223 -3.62 -21.74 5.82
N ARG A 224 -4.82 -21.51 5.30
CA ARG A 224 -6.03 -21.29 6.10
C ARG A 224 -6.42 -22.53 6.92
N GLU A 225 -6.40 -23.71 6.30
CA GLU A 225 -6.90 -24.97 6.88
C GLU A 225 -5.86 -25.60 7.84
N GLU A 226 -4.62 -25.73 7.39
CA GLU A 226 -3.54 -26.41 8.10
C GLU A 226 -2.73 -25.47 9.02
N LYS A 227 -2.95 -24.15 8.87
CA LYS A 227 -2.18 -23.11 9.53
C LYS A 227 -0.69 -23.17 9.13
N PHE A 228 0.20 -22.77 10.01
CA PHE A 228 1.64 -22.70 9.77
C PHE A 228 2.41 -23.46 10.86
N THR A 229 3.62 -23.86 10.53
CA THR A 229 4.51 -24.56 11.44
C THR A 229 5.18 -23.58 12.43
N LYS A 230 5.70 -24.12 13.52
CA LYS A 230 6.49 -23.32 14.48
C LYS A 230 7.71 -22.67 13.83
N ASP A 231 8.36 -23.36 12.89
CA ASP A 231 9.54 -22.84 12.20
C ASP A 231 9.19 -21.69 11.25
N GLU A 232 8.06 -21.78 10.52
CA GLU A 232 7.55 -20.67 9.69
C GLU A 232 7.23 -19.45 10.54
N PHE A 233 6.55 -19.65 11.66
CA PHE A 233 6.23 -18.59 12.61
C PHE A 233 7.48 -17.89 13.15
N LEU A 234 8.45 -18.65 13.65
CA LEU A 234 9.68 -18.09 14.21
C LEU A 234 10.48 -17.31 13.17
N ARG A 235 10.62 -17.84 11.95
CA ARG A 235 11.29 -17.12 10.85
C ARG A 235 10.55 -15.85 10.47
N GLY A 236 9.22 -15.89 10.32
CA GLY A 236 8.42 -14.71 9.98
C GLY A 236 8.52 -13.62 11.04
N LYS A 237 8.45 -14.00 12.32
CA LYS A 237 8.59 -13.07 13.44
C LYS A 237 9.97 -12.40 13.47
N GLU A 238 11.06 -13.18 13.34
CA GLU A 238 12.41 -12.63 13.31
C GLU A 238 12.64 -11.75 12.08
N GLN A 239 12.07 -12.07 10.94
CA GLN A 239 12.18 -11.24 9.73
C GLN A 239 11.55 -9.87 9.94
N ILE A 240 10.35 -9.77 10.51
CA ILE A 240 9.70 -8.47 10.78
C ILE A 240 10.53 -7.66 11.77
N LYS A 241 10.92 -8.29 12.89
CA LYS A 241 11.70 -7.63 13.93
C LYS A 241 13.03 -7.09 13.36
N SER A 242 13.76 -7.91 12.62
CA SER A 242 15.02 -7.50 12.00
C SER A 242 14.83 -6.38 10.98
N SER A 243 13.81 -6.46 10.12
CA SER A 243 13.49 -5.42 9.15
C SER A 243 13.15 -4.09 9.83
N LEU A 244 12.39 -4.14 10.93
CA LEU A 244 12.04 -2.95 11.71
C LEU A 244 13.29 -2.30 12.32
N ILE A 245 14.16 -3.07 12.93
CA ILE A 245 15.41 -2.58 13.54
C ILE A 245 16.33 -1.99 12.47
N LEU A 246 16.58 -2.71 11.37
CA LEU A 246 17.45 -2.24 10.29
C LEU A 246 16.91 -0.98 9.61
N SER A 247 15.59 -0.82 9.52
CA SER A 247 14.99 0.39 8.97
C SER A 247 15.35 1.66 9.74
N GLN A 248 15.76 1.52 11.01
CA GLN A 248 16.14 2.64 11.87
C GLN A 248 17.56 3.16 11.63
N GLU A 249 18.37 2.49 10.83
CA GLU A 249 19.70 3.00 10.47
C GLU A 249 19.63 4.19 9.50
N ASN A 250 18.51 4.34 8.80
CA ASN A 250 18.32 5.41 7.81
C ASN A 250 17.46 6.54 8.38
N SER A 251 18.03 7.74 8.53
CA SER A 251 17.33 8.90 9.07
C SER A 251 16.12 9.35 8.22
N ALA A 252 16.17 9.20 6.90
CA ALA A 252 15.03 9.52 6.03
C ALA A 252 13.87 8.54 6.28
N THR A 253 14.16 7.26 6.45
CA THR A 253 13.16 6.23 6.80
C THR A 253 12.54 6.53 8.18
N GLN A 254 13.36 6.88 9.17
CA GLN A 254 12.86 7.31 10.48
C GLN A 254 11.93 8.52 10.35
N MET A 255 12.38 9.58 9.70
CA MET A 255 11.59 10.80 9.51
C MET A 255 10.22 10.51 8.91
N VAL A 256 10.18 9.73 7.84
CA VAL A 256 8.92 9.35 7.16
C VAL A 256 8.05 8.48 8.07
N ALA A 257 8.63 7.50 8.80
CA ALA A 257 7.88 6.63 9.69
C ALA A 257 7.22 7.40 10.84
N TYR A 258 7.97 8.26 11.54
CA TYR A 258 7.45 9.09 12.62
C TYR A 258 6.39 10.09 12.12
N GLY A 259 6.67 10.76 11.00
CA GLY A 259 5.74 11.71 10.40
C GLY A 259 4.42 11.06 9.97
N LYS A 260 4.48 9.93 9.28
CA LYS A 260 3.30 9.17 8.89
C LYS A 260 2.51 8.64 10.10
N TYR A 261 3.22 8.10 11.11
CA TYR A 261 2.55 7.56 12.28
C TYR A 261 1.80 8.66 13.06
N MET A 262 2.44 9.82 13.25
CA MET A 262 1.79 10.99 13.86
C MET A 262 0.58 11.45 13.03
N LEU A 263 0.72 11.55 11.71
CA LEU A 263 -0.35 12.01 10.82
C LEU A 263 -1.60 11.10 10.87
N TYR A 264 -1.39 9.79 10.94
CA TYR A 264 -2.49 8.83 10.92
C TYR A 264 -3.07 8.51 12.30
N ASN A 265 -2.22 8.48 13.34
CA ASN A 265 -2.62 8.00 14.67
C ASN A 265 -2.73 9.14 15.71
N GLY A 266 -2.26 10.35 15.39
CA GLY A 266 -2.28 11.50 16.31
C GLY A 266 -1.39 11.31 17.56
N ARG A 267 -0.46 10.36 17.54
CA ARG A 267 0.45 10.04 18.65
C ARG A 267 1.84 9.67 18.13
N GLU A 268 2.82 9.73 18.99
CA GLU A 268 4.20 9.34 18.69
C GLU A 268 4.32 7.83 18.43
N LEU A 269 5.25 7.46 17.53
CA LEU A 269 5.61 6.08 17.26
C LEU A 269 6.50 5.56 18.39
N ASP A 270 5.97 4.63 19.18
CA ASP A 270 6.74 3.84 20.14
C ASP A 270 7.40 2.65 19.42
N LEU A 271 8.64 2.87 18.98
CA LEU A 271 9.36 1.86 18.23
C LEU A 271 9.83 0.70 19.13
N GLU A 272 10.31 1.02 20.35
CA GLU A 272 10.78 0.00 21.30
C GLU A 272 9.61 -0.89 21.73
N GLY A 273 8.50 -0.30 22.12
CA GLY A 273 7.28 -1.05 22.46
C GLY A 273 6.76 -1.89 21.29
N ARG A 274 6.90 -1.41 20.03
CA ARG A 274 6.54 -2.22 18.88
C ARG A 274 7.47 -3.42 18.67
N VAL A 275 8.78 -3.27 18.86
CA VAL A 275 9.74 -4.37 18.82
C VAL A 275 9.43 -5.41 19.91
N GLU A 276 9.12 -4.96 21.12
CA GLU A 276 8.72 -5.83 22.24
C GLU A 276 7.40 -6.54 21.94
N HIS A 277 6.42 -5.83 21.39
CA HIS A 277 5.15 -6.42 20.97
C HIS A 277 5.37 -7.53 19.93
N ILE A 278 6.15 -7.28 18.88
CA ILE A 278 6.47 -8.30 17.88
C ILE A 278 7.20 -9.49 18.54
N ALA A 279 8.12 -9.23 19.45
CA ALA A 279 8.83 -10.30 20.18
C ALA A 279 7.90 -11.14 21.08
N SER A 280 6.81 -10.57 21.59
CA SER A 280 5.82 -11.25 22.43
C SER A 280 4.79 -12.06 21.65
N LEU A 281 4.61 -11.82 20.33
CA LEU A 281 3.63 -12.51 19.51
C LEU A 281 3.74 -14.02 19.63
N THR A 282 2.57 -14.66 19.78
CA THR A 282 2.40 -16.12 19.85
C THR A 282 1.89 -16.68 18.52
N MET A 283 1.92 -18.01 18.40
CA MET A 283 1.31 -18.70 17.27
C MET A 283 -0.21 -18.49 17.23
N ASP A 284 -0.86 -18.38 18.39
CA ASP A 284 -2.30 -18.17 18.47
C ASP A 284 -2.71 -16.78 17.97
N ASP A 285 -1.94 -15.72 18.31
CA ASP A 285 -2.17 -14.37 17.78
C ASP A 285 -2.11 -14.36 16.24
N CYS A 286 -1.11 -15.04 15.67
CA CYS A 286 -1.00 -15.14 14.21
C CYS A 286 -2.08 -16.03 13.59
N ALA A 287 -2.54 -17.07 14.30
CA ALA A 287 -3.65 -17.91 13.83
C ALA A 287 -4.99 -17.16 13.87
N GLU A 288 -5.20 -16.30 14.86
CA GLU A 288 -6.35 -15.39 14.90
C GLU A 288 -6.29 -14.41 13.73
N ALA A 289 -5.16 -13.72 13.52
CA ALA A 289 -4.98 -12.81 12.40
C ALA A 289 -5.21 -13.52 11.04
N LEU A 290 -4.70 -14.74 10.88
CA LEU A 290 -4.93 -15.54 9.68
C LEU A 290 -6.42 -15.77 9.41
N SER A 291 -7.22 -16.02 10.43
CA SER A 291 -8.66 -16.29 10.30
C SER A 291 -9.46 -15.10 9.77
N LEU A 292 -8.92 -13.88 9.87
CA LEU A 292 -9.57 -12.64 9.44
C LEU A 292 -9.33 -12.33 7.95
N HIS A 293 -8.33 -12.95 7.32
CA HIS A 293 -7.88 -12.56 5.99
C HIS A 293 -8.58 -13.32 4.86
N PHE A 294 -8.62 -14.64 4.93
CA PHE A 294 -9.06 -15.45 3.81
C PHE A 294 -10.53 -15.85 3.91
N GLY A 295 -11.43 -14.89 3.66
CA GLY A 295 -12.86 -15.17 3.48
C GLY A 295 -13.11 -16.03 2.22
N GLU A 296 -14.40 -16.37 1.97
CA GLU A 296 -14.82 -17.13 0.79
C GLU A 296 -14.70 -16.33 -0.52
N LYS A 297 -14.71 -14.99 -0.41
CA LYS A 297 -14.68 -14.07 -1.54
C LYS A 297 -13.37 -13.29 -1.59
N CYS A 298 -12.83 -13.14 -2.79
CA CYS A 298 -11.74 -12.24 -3.07
C CYS A 298 -12.03 -11.44 -4.34
N ALA A 299 -11.35 -10.29 -4.49
CA ALA A 299 -11.29 -9.60 -5.76
C ALA A 299 -10.15 -10.17 -6.61
N ALA A 300 -10.26 -10.08 -7.93
CA ALA A 300 -9.24 -10.52 -8.85
C ALA A 300 -8.99 -9.52 -9.97
N ALA A 301 -7.76 -9.48 -10.45
CA ALA A 301 -7.39 -8.71 -11.62
C ALA A 301 -6.47 -9.52 -12.53
N ALA A 302 -6.55 -9.24 -13.84
CA ALA A 302 -5.63 -9.78 -14.81
C ALA A 302 -5.30 -8.75 -15.90
N VAL A 303 -4.02 -8.68 -16.28
CA VAL A 303 -3.55 -7.83 -17.38
C VAL A 303 -2.64 -8.65 -18.30
N GLY A 304 -2.95 -8.67 -19.60
CA GLY A 304 -2.16 -9.40 -20.59
C GLY A 304 -3.02 -10.09 -21.66
N LYS A 305 -2.48 -11.15 -22.25
CA LYS A 305 -3.19 -11.99 -23.27
C LYS A 305 -4.23 -12.88 -22.57
N ILE A 306 -5.32 -12.25 -22.14
CA ILE A 306 -6.45 -12.90 -21.48
C ILE A 306 -7.76 -12.44 -22.12
N GLU A 307 -8.73 -13.34 -22.25
CA GLU A 307 -9.99 -13.08 -22.96
C GLU A 307 -11.20 -12.93 -22.03
N ALA A 308 -11.05 -13.30 -20.75
CA ALA A 308 -12.12 -13.24 -19.77
C ALA A 308 -11.55 -12.97 -18.35
N PRO A 309 -12.38 -12.47 -17.42
CA PRO A 309 -11.98 -12.33 -16.02
C PRO A 309 -11.57 -13.69 -15.41
N LEU A 310 -10.73 -13.63 -14.39
CA LEU A 310 -10.39 -14.81 -13.56
C LEU A 310 -11.64 -15.26 -12.79
N THR A 311 -11.81 -16.56 -12.65
CA THR A 311 -12.91 -17.14 -11.83
C THR A 311 -12.44 -17.21 -10.37
N VAL A 312 -13.11 -16.54 -9.43
CA VAL A 312 -12.76 -16.47 -7.99
C VAL A 312 -13.98 -16.80 -7.13
#